data_37505aa0bce2d300a24ce7d15cc19d84
#
_entry.id   37505aa0bce2d300a24ce7d15cc19d84
#
_cell.length_a   1.000
_cell.length_b   1.000
_cell.length_c   1.000
_cell.angle_alpha   90.00
_cell.angle_beta   90.00
_cell.angle_gamma   90.00
#
_symmetry.space_group_name_H-M   'P 1'
#
loop_
_entity.id
_entity.type
_entity.pdbx_description
1 polymer ?
#
loop_
_entity_poly.entity_id
_entity_poly.type
_entity_poly.pdbx_seq_one_letter_code
_entity_poly.pdbx_strand_id
1 'polypeptide(L)'
;VIMLRPTQSAIVFVQQLGRGLRKSPSKEYVVIIDFIGNYEKNFLIPIALSGNYTYNKDALRRFVSEGSLLMPGASTINFDLVSKKKIYESIDRAKFNDTKIIKDSYLHLKHKLGRIPNLADFDLYDSIDVLRIFQNKTFGSYHKFLTKNEKDYKIKFTPLQEKYLEYISSKFAAGKRIHELLAIKLCIEYQENIITRLKERLLNEYKIKFKEVNYLPIINQLKQEFATGGAKATFQDAIFIDDNLNTHHQLIELLQDSIFKKQLLELIEFGINRYKTNYTNTHKDTDLCLYQKYTYEDVCRLLNWEVNAVPLNIGGYKYDQRTNTMPVFINHDHDANQGGKYLHRFVDASTLICFSKPNRSIDSDEIQRIYDEANNHLQIHLFVRKNKNDTTSKEFYYMGQMHAINEPFKVQLPDNKNSAIQFTYRLENEIRKELFDYIIQKY
;
A
#
# COMPACT_ATOMS: atom_id res chain seq x y z
N VAL A 1 34.61 12.57 -13.46
CA VAL A 1 34.88 11.18 -13.01
C VAL A 1 33.97 10.25 -13.76
N ILE A 2 34.53 9.19 -14.34
CA ILE A 2 33.75 8.16 -15.04
C ILE A 2 33.78 6.89 -14.19
N MET A 3 32.60 6.36 -13.86
CA MET A 3 32.44 5.12 -13.11
C MET A 3 32.18 3.97 -14.07
N LEU A 4 33.19 3.12 -14.26
CA LEU A 4 33.15 2.01 -15.22
C LEU A 4 32.85 0.65 -14.57
N ARG A 5 33.04 0.53 -13.25
CA ARG A 5 32.89 -0.73 -12.53
C ARG A 5 31.53 -0.83 -11.87
N PRO A 6 30.65 -1.73 -12.30
CA PRO A 6 29.37 -1.96 -11.63
C PRO A 6 29.61 -2.51 -10.22
N THR A 7 28.76 -2.12 -9.28
CA THR A 7 28.77 -2.63 -7.92
C THR A 7 27.42 -3.26 -7.57
N GLN A 8 27.45 -4.27 -6.69
CA GLN A 8 26.24 -4.91 -6.16
C GLN A 8 25.89 -4.44 -4.75
N SER A 9 26.53 -3.38 -4.27
CA SER A 9 26.33 -2.82 -2.93
C SER A 9 26.18 -1.31 -2.99
N ALA A 10 25.10 -0.79 -2.39
CA ALA A 10 24.89 0.66 -2.26
C ALA A 10 26.03 1.34 -1.49
N ILE A 11 26.59 0.70 -0.47
CA ILE A 11 27.71 1.23 0.33
C ILE A 11 28.97 1.37 -0.54
N VAL A 12 29.30 0.34 -1.33
CA VAL A 12 30.46 0.39 -2.25
C VAL A 12 30.28 1.46 -3.30
N PHE A 13 29.06 1.65 -3.82
CA PHE A 13 28.73 2.72 -4.74
C PHE A 13 29.03 4.11 -4.14
N VAL A 14 28.53 4.36 -2.91
CA VAL A 14 28.77 5.63 -2.20
C VAL A 14 30.27 5.84 -1.93
N GLN A 15 31.01 4.79 -1.57
CA GLN A 15 32.47 4.89 -1.37
C GLN A 15 33.23 5.25 -2.67
N GLN A 16 32.82 4.66 -3.79
CA GLN A 16 33.41 5.00 -5.10
C GLN A 16 33.08 6.45 -5.48
N LEU A 17 31.82 6.87 -5.28
CA LEU A 17 31.37 8.24 -5.50
C LEU A 17 32.16 9.23 -4.63
N GLY A 18 32.33 8.92 -3.34
CA GLY A 18 33.06 9.75 -2.38
C GLY A 18 34.52 9.97 -2.73
N ARG A 19 35.17 9.01 -3.40
CA ARG A 19 36.55 9.21 -3.90
C ARG A 19 36.61 10.30 -4.98
N GLY A 20 35.59 10.37 -5.85
CA GLY A 20 35.47 11.42 -6.87
C GLY A 20 35.11 12.80 -6.28
N LEU A 21 34.39 12.82 -5.16
CA LEU A 21 33.93 14.04 -4.49
C LEU A 21 34.93 14.67 -3.52
N ARG A 22 36.14 14.14 -3.38
CA ARG A 22 37.18 14.72 -2.49
C ARG A 22 37.44 16.18 -2.85
N LYS A 23 37.41 17.04 -1.83
CA LYS A 23 37.70 18.48 -1.97
C LYS A 23 39.18 18.68 -2.42
N SER A 24 39.37 19.61 -3.33
CA SER A 24 40.68 20.13 -3.75
C SER A 24 40.57 21.65 -3.89
N PRO A 25 41.61 22.44 -3.55
CA PRO A 25 41.57 23.90 -3.62
C PRO A 25 41.22 24.47 -5.00
N SER A 26 41.51 23.74 -6.07
CA SER A 26 41.24 24.16 -7.46
C SER A 26 39.96 23.60 -8.05
N LYS A 27 39.06 23.04 -7.21
CA LYS A 27 37.92 22.26 -7.68
C LYS A 27 36.60 22.87 -7.20
N GLU A 28 35.92 23.56 -8.08
CA GLU A 28 34.62 24.18 -7.80
C GLU A 28 33.46 23.16 -7.86
N TYR A 29 33.48 22.27 -8.84
CA TYR A 29 32.48 21.21 -9.02
C TYR A 29 33.08 19.93 -9.63
N VAL A 30 32.31 18.85 -9.57
CA VAL A 30 32.67 17.55 -10.16
C VAL A 30 31.52 17.00 -10.96
N VAL A 31 31.78 16.68 -12.21
CA VAL A 31 30.86 15.91 -13.02
C VAL A 31 31.21 14.41 -12.85
N ILE A 32 30.19 13.62 -12.50
CA ILE A 32 30.29 12.17 -12.39
C ILE A 32 29.38 11.54 -13.43
N ILE A 33 29.93 10.67 -14.25
CA ILE A 33 29.20 9.90 -15.27
C ILE A 33 29.26 8.43 -14.84
N ASP A 34 28.10 7.80 -14.72
CA ASP A 34 27.94 6.39 -14.38
C ASP A 34 27.17 5.64 -15.48
N PHE A 35 27.68 4.47 -15.89
CA PHE A 35 27.07 3.62 -16.91
C PHE A 35 26.11 2.60 -16.26
N ILE A 36 24.94 3.07 -15.84
CA ILE A 36 23.90 2.29 -15.14
C ILE A 36 23.52 1.01 -15.90
N GLY A 37 23.66 1.01 -17.23
CA GLY A 37 23.36 -0.15 -18.07
C GLY A 37 24.10 -1.45 -17.73
N ASN A 38 25.20 -1.36 -17.00
CA ASN A 38 26.04 -2.49 -16.63
C ASN A 38 25.72 -3.11 -15.25
N TYR A 39 24.72 -2.57 -14.54
CA TYR A 39 24.36 -3.08 -13.23
C TYR A 39 23.24 -4.14 -13.33
N GLU A 40 23.39 -5.24 -12.61
CA GLU A 40 22.31 -6.24 -12.46
C GLU A 40 21.18 -5.73 -11.55
N LYS A 41 21.54 -4.93 -10.53
CA LYS A 41 20.63 -4.42 -9.50
C LYS A 41 20.57 -2.89 -9.53
N ASN A 42 20.06 -2.35 -10.61
CA ASN A 42 19.97 -0.89 -10.81
C ASN A 42 19.19 -0.16 -9.71
N PHE A 43 18.29 -0.85 -8.99
CA PHE A 43 17.57 -0.28 -7.83
C PHE A 43 18.51 0.14 -6.67
N LEU A 44 19.74 -0.35 -6.62
CA LEU A 44 20.72 0.06 -5.60
C LEU A 44 21.19 1.50 -5.79
N ILE A 45 21.13 2.03 -7.00
CA ILE A 45 21.56 3.39 -7.31
C ILE A 45 20.68 4.43 -6.61
N PRO A 46 19.34 4.44 -6.79
CA PRO A 46 18.49 5.37 -6.05
C PRO A 46 18.56 5.15 -4.53
N ILE A 47 18.73 3.92 -4.02
CA ILE A 47 18.96 3.68 -2.59
C ILE A 47 20.24 4.38 -2.11
N ALA A 48 21.35 4.19 -2.84
CA ALA A 48 22.64 4.76 -2.47
C ALA A 48 22.63 6.30 -2.52
N LEU A 49 22.01 6.88 -3.53
CA LEU A 49 21.99 8.33 -3.75
C LEU A 49 20.99 9.05 -2.80
N SER A 50 19.85 8.45 -2.51
CA SER A 50 18.85 9.02 -1.59
C SER A 50 19.18 8.79 -0.12
N GLY A 51 20.01 7.80 0.20
CA GLY A 51 20.21 7.33 1.57
C GLY A 51 18.99 6.62 2.18
N ASN A 52 17.96 6.35 1.38
CA ASN A 52 16.71 5.74 1.82
C ASN A 52 16.80 4.20 1.72
N TYR A 53 17.02 3.55 2.85
CA TYR A 53 17.13 2.10 2.98
C TYR A 53 15.82 1.41 3.34
N THR A 54 14.68 2.09 3.26
CA THR A 54 13.35 1.51 3.56
C THR A 54 12.94 0.42 2.58
N TYR A 55 13.62 0.31 1.44
CA TYR A 55 13.25 -0.58 0.32
C TYR A 55 11.81 -0.37 -0.15
N ASN A 56 11.30 0.84 0.02
CA ASN A 56 10.00 1.23 -0.48
C ASN A 56 10.09 1.55 -1.97
N LYS A 57 9.44 0.73 -2.80
CA LYS A 57 9.46 0.89 -4.26
C LYS A 57 8.98 2.28 -4.70
N ASP A 58 7.98 2.84 -4.04
CA ASP A 58 7.40 4.12 -4.43
C ASP A 58 8.31 5.29 -4.08
N ALA A 59 8.96 5.22 -2.92
CA ALA A 59 9.98 6.20 -2.54
C ALA A 59 11.17 6.17 -3.54
N LEU A 60 11.60 4.98 -3.97
CA LEU A 60 12.65 4.84 -4.97
C LEU A 60 12.23 5.36 -6.35
N ARG A 61 11.00 5.07 -6.79
CA ARG A 61 10.46 5.57 -8.06
C ARG A 61 10.36 7.10 -8.05
N ARG A 62 9.86 7.65 -6.94
CA ARG A 62 9.79 9.10 -6.73
C ARG A 62 11.17 9.74 -6.79
N PHE A 63 12.16 9.17 -6.14
CA PHE A 63 13.54 9.67 -6.21
C PHE A 63 14.09 9.65 -7.66
N VAL A 64 13.80 8.64 -8.44
CA VAL A 64 14.23 8.54 -9.85
C VAL A 64 13.53 9.59 -10.74
N SER A 65 12.27 9.92 -10.44
CA SER A 65 11.52 10.94 -11.19
C SER A 65 11.90 12.37 -10.79
N GLU A 66 12.05 12.64 -9.50
CA GLU A 66 12.24 13.97 -8.90
C GLU A 66 13.70 14.26 -8.51
N GLY A 67 14.63 13.33 -8.73
CA GLY A 67 15.95 13.22 -8.12
C GLY A 67 16.73 14.53 -7.89
N SER A 68 16.76 15.44 -8.86
CA SER A 68 17.43 16.74 -8.73
C SER A 68 16.74 17.68 -7.72
N LEU A 69 15.43 17.53 -7.50
CA LEU A 69 14.65 18.37 -6.58
C LEU A 69 14.78 17.89 -5.12
N LEU A 70 15.15 16.63 -4.90
CA LEU A 70 15.22 16.01 -3.59
C LEU A 70 16.62 16.06 -2.96
N MET A 71 17.63 16.49 -3.71
CA MET A 71 19.01 16.57 -3.23
C MET A 71 19.25 17.89 -2.50
N PRO A 72 19.78 17.86 -1.27
CA PRO A 72 20.14 19.08 -0.56
C PRO A 72 21.38 19.74 -1.19
N GLY A 73 21.37 21.06 -1.31
CA GLY A 73 22.49 21.86 -1.78
C GLY A 73 22.52 22.07 -3.32
N ALA A 74 23.69 22.39 -3.87
CA ALA A 74 23.89 22.67 -5.28
C ALA A 74 24.12 21.42 -6.16
N SER A 75 23.93 20.23 -5.63
CA SER A 75 24.11 18.97 -6.36
C SER A 75 22.87 18.64 -7.19
N THR A 76 23.09 18.17 -8.41
CA THR A 76 22.02 17.71 -9.31
C THR A 76 22.27 16.26 -9.76
N ILE A 77 21.20 15.50 -9.89
CA ILE A 77 21.23 14.14 -10.43
C ILE A 77 20.31 14.09 -11.63
N ASN A 78 20.84 13.66 -12.76
CA ASN A 78 20.06 13.42 -13.98
C ASN A 78 20.20 12.00 -14.42
N PHE A 79 19.09 11.34 -14.68
CA PHE A 79 19.06 10.03 -15.34
C PHE A 79 18.54 10.21 -16.76
N ASP A 80 19.28 9.70 -17.74
CA ASP A 80 18.76 9.62 -19.10
C ASP A 80 17.57 8.63 -19.20
N LEU A 81 16.84 8.66 -20.31
CA LEU A 81 15.65 7.84 -20.50
C LEU A 81 15.91 6.33 -20.40
N VAL A 82 17.05 5.87 -20.94
CA VAL A 82 17.42 4.45 -20.92
C VAL A 82 17.76 4.02 -19.49
N SER A 83 18.48 4.85 -18.75
CA SER A 83 18.82 4.62 -17.35
C SER A 83 17.59 4.60 -16.48
N LYS A 84 16.67 5.58 -16.63
CA LYS A 84 15.38 5.59 -15.90
C LYS A 84 14.60 4.30 -16.13
N LYS A 85 14.48 3.89 -17.38
CA LYS A 85 13.81 2.63 -17.75
C LYS A 85 14.43 1.44 -17.01
N LYS A 86 15.73 1.24 -17.10
CA LYS A 86 16.43 0.12 -16.44
C LYS A 86 16.30 0.15 -14.92
N ILE A 87 16.34 1.33 -14.31
CA ILE A 87 16.11 1.48 -12.86
C ILE A 87 14.69 1.10 -12.49
N TYR A 88 13.67 1.59 -13.21
CA TYR A 88 12.27 1.25 -12.94
C TYR A 88 12.00 -0.25 -13.11
N GLU A 89 12.49 -0.86 -14.21
CA GLU A 89 12.37 -2.31 -14.40
C GLU A 89 13.05 -3.09 -13.26
N SER A 90 14.21 -2.63 -12.80
CA SER A 90 14.92 -3.25 -11.70
C SER A 90 14.17 -3.12 -10.37
N ILE A 91 13.57 -1.94 -10.08
CA ILE A 91 12.71 -1.74 -8.91
C ILE A 91 11.47 -2.65 -8.98
N ASP A 92 10.84 -2.75 -10.15
CA ASP A 92 9.62 -3.53 -10.33
C ASP A 92 9.87 -5.03 -10.13
N ARG A 93 10.99 -5.54 -10.64
CA ARG A 93 11.41 -6.95 -10.49
C ARG A 93 11.98 -7.29 -9.11
N ALA A 94 12.45 -6.30 -8.34
CA ALA A 94 13.09 -6.53 -7.05
C ALA A 94 12.12 -7.13 -6.02
N LYS A 95 12.58 -8.17 -5.32
CA LYS A 95 11.83 -8.85 -4.25
C LYS A 95 12.30 -8.34 -2.89
N PHE A 96 11.86 -7.14 -2.50
CA PHE A 96 12.28 -6.51 -1.24
C PHE A 96 11.73 -7.17 0.04
N ASN A 97 10.82 -8.10 -0.08
CA ASN A 97 10.38 -8.99 1.01
C ASN A 97 11.16 -10.31 1.06
N ASP A 98 12.31 -10.39 0.39
CA ASP A 98 13.25 -11.49 0.55
C ASP A 98 13.77 -11.59 1.98
N THR A 99 13.76 -12.79 2.53
CA THR A 99 14.15 -13.07 3.92
C THR A 99 15.56 -12.60 4.24
N LYS A 100 16.48 -12.68 3.29
CA LYS A 100 17.88 -12.24 3.47
C LYS A 100 17.96 -10.73 3.61
N ILE A 101 17.29 -9.97 2.72
CA ILE A 101 17.26 -8.49 2.79
C ILE A 101 16.67 -8.03 4.12
N ILE A 102 15.57 -8.66 4.56
CA ILE A 102 14.93 -8.35 5.85
C ILE A 102 15.91 -8.58 7.01
N LYS A 103 16.57 -9.75 7.04
CA LYS A 103 17.51 -10.09 8.12
C LYS A 103 18.73 -9.16 8.15
N ASP A 104 19.33 -8.91 6.99
CA ASP A 104 20.53 -8.06 6.88
C ASP A 104 20.22 -6.63 7.35
N SER A 105 19.07 -6.07 6.92
CA SER A 105 18.62 -4.74 7.34
C SER A 105 18.30 -4.66 8.83
N TYR A 106 17.64 -5.69 9.38
CA TYR A 106 17.39 -5.80 10.81
C TYR A 106 18.68 -5.86 11.63
N LEU A 107 19.65 -6.70 11.24
CA LEU A 107 20.94 -6.81 11.93
C LEU A 107 21.71 -5.50 11.90
N HIS A 108 21.69 -4.79 10.77
CA HIS A 108 22.30 -3.47 10.66
C HIS A 108 21.67 -2.47 11.66
N LEU A 109 20.34 -2.43 11.73
CA LEU A 109 19.63 -1.57 12.68
C LEU A 109 19.92 -1.97 14.12
N LYS A 110 19.89 -3.28 14.45
CA LYS A 110 20.22 -3.81 15.77
C LYS A 110 21.63 -3.42 16.22
N HIS A 111 22.63 -3.55 15.34
CA HIS A 111 24.01 -3.14 15.64
C HIS A 111 24.11 -1.64 15.89
N LYS A 112 23.42 -0.82 15.07
CA LYS A 112 23.37 0.64 15.26
C LYS A 112 22.80 1.04 16.62
N LEU A 113 21.79 0.31 17.11
CA LEU A 113 21.10 0.60 18.36
C LEU A 113 21.73 -0.08 19.59
N GLY A 114 22.54 -1.13 19.41
CA GLY A 114 23.07 -1.95 20.51
C GLY A 114 22.00 -2.79 21.25
N ARG A 115 20.77 -2.86 20.74
CA ARG A 115 19.64 -3.59 21.34
C ARG A 115 18.71 -4.13 20.24
N ILE A 116 17.77 -5.00 20.61
CA ILE A 116 16.66 -5.39 19.73
C ILE A 116 15.84 -4.12 19.40
N PRO A 117 15.65 -3.77 18.13
CA PRO A 117 14.82 -2.64 17.73
C PRO A 117 13.36 -2.80 18.17
N ASN A 118 12.71 -1.69 18.56
CA ASN A 118 11.27 -1.59 18.64
C ASN A 118 10.68 -1.32 17.26
N LEU A 119 9.36 -1.50 17.07
CA LEU A 119 8.71 -1.25 15.77
C LEU A 119 8.93 0.18 15.27
N ALA A 120 8.87 1.17 16.15
CA ALA A 120 9.09 2.57 15.81
C ALA A 120 10.53 2.88 15.37
N ASP A 121 11.52 2.11 15.80
CA ASP A 121 12.93 2.34 15.43
C ASP A 121 13.15 2.16 13.91
N PHE A 122 12.38 1.27 13.27
CA PHE A 122 12.51 1.07 11.82
C PHE A 122 12.16 2.33 11.03
N ASP A 123 11.11 3.02 11.42
CA ASP A 123 10.69 4.29 10.78
C ASP A 123 11.61 5.45 11.19
N LEU A 124 12.00 5.52 12.47
CA LEU A 124 12.85 6.60 13.02
C LEU A 124 14.26 6.63 12.40
N TYR A 125 14.80 5.47 12.07
CA TYR A 125 16.17 5.35 11.54
C TYR A 125 16.21 5.03 10.05
N ASP A 126 15.11 5.24 9.32
CA ASP A 126 15.01 4.98 7.85
C ASP A 126 15.53 3.60 7.46
N SER A 127 15.26 2.59 8.31
CA SER A 127 15.60 1.20 8.05
C SER A 127 14.56 0.56 7.11
N ILE A 128 14.69 -0.75 6.87
CA ILE A 128 13.69 -1.46 6.07
C ILE A 128 12.29 -1.24 6.66
N ASP A 129 11.31 -1.00 5.78
CA ASP A 129 9.92 -0.90 6.22
C ASP A 129 9.49 -2.20 6.93
N VAL A 130 9.14 -2.11 8.21
CA VAL A 130 8.77 -3.27 9.03
C VAL A 130 7.56 -4.03 8.48
N LEU A 131 6.73 -3.38 7.67
CA LEU A 131 5.63 -4.06 6.95
C LEU A 131 6.14 -5.19 6.03
N ARG A 132 7.42 -5.15 5.60
CA ARG A 132 8.05 -6.27 4.87
C ARG A 132 8.16 -7.53 5.71
N ILE A 133 8.39 -7.39 7.03
CA ILE A 133 8.36 -8.51 7.98
C ILE A 133 6.93 -9.08 8.05
N PHE A 134 5.93 -8.21 8.18
CA PHE A 134 4.52 -8.62 8.31
C PHE A 134 3.97 -9.28 7.05
N GLN A 135 4.38 -8.80 5.87
CA GLN A 135 3.98 -9.35 4.56
C GLN A 135 4.74 -10.62 4.17
N ASN A 136 5.85 -10.92 4.86
CA ASN A 136 6.64 -12.12 4.56
C ASN A 136 5.92 -13.36 5.10
N LYS A 137 5.65 -14.34 4.22
CA LYS A 137 4.93 -15.58 4.56
C LYS A 137 5.57 -16.41 5.67
N THR A 138 6.89 -16.24 5.88
CA THR A 138 7.64 -16.97 6.91
C THR A 138 7.47 -16.36 8.28
N PHE A 139 7.24 -15.04 8.35
CA PHE A 139 7.22 -14.29 9.60
C PHE A 139 5.81 -13.88 10.03
N GLY A 140 5.07 -13.12 9.23
CA GLY A 140 3.71 -12.68 9.52
C GLY A 140 3.57 -11.65 10.64
N SER A 141 4.47 -11.67 11.63
CA SER A 141 4.55 -10.72 12.75
C SER A 141 5.99 -10.48 13.18
N TYR A 142 6.23 -9.40 13.92
CA TYR A 142 7.56 -9.10 14.46
C TYR A 142 7.98 -10.10 15.55
N HIS A 143 7.06 -10.53 16.40
CA HIS A 143 7.29 -11.59 17.37
C HIS A 143 7.84 -12.87 16.70
N LYS A 144 7.16 -13.35 15.67
CA LYS A 144 7.58 -14.57 14.95
C LYS A 144 8.90 -14.39 14.21
N PHE A 145 9.18 -13.18 13.72
CA PHE A 145 10.48 -12.82 13.18
C PHE A 145 11.57 -12.94 14.23
N LEU A 146 11.38 -12.35 15.40
CA LEU A 146 12.34 -12.38 16.52
C LEU A 146 12.57 -13.82 17.03
N THR A 147 11.51 -14.59 17.23
CA THR A 147 11.59 -15.99 17.65
C THR A 147 12.49 -16.83 16.74
N LYS A 148 12.45 -16.55 15.42
CA LYS A 148 13.25 -17.29 14.43
C LYS A 148 14.68 -16.78 14.25
N ASN A 149 14.96 -15.52 14.58
CA ASN A 149 16.22 -14.87 14.22
C ASN A 149 17.04 -14.40 15.40
N GLU A 150 16.47 -14.31 16.63
CA GLU A 150 17.13 -13.85 17.83
C GLU A 150 17.31 -14.98 18.85
N LYS A 151 18.55 -15.38 19.11
CA LYS A 151 18.87 -16.46 20.06
C LYS A 151 18.46 -16.12 21.50
N ASP A 152 18.56 -14.84 21.86
CA ASP A 152 18.28 -14.36 23.22
C ASP A 152 16.81 -13.96 23.43
N TYR A 153 16.00 -14.00 22.40
CA TYR A 153 14.58 -13.75 22.50
C TYR A 153 13.85 -15.03 22.96
N LYS A 154 13.47 -15.08 24.23
CA LYS A 154 12.90 -16.28 24.90
C LYS A 154 11.38 -16.21 25.09
N ILE A 155 10.74 -15.14 24.63
CA ILE A 155 9.28 -14.98 24.76
C ILE A 155 8.59 -16.03 23.91
N LYS A 156 7.63 -16.71 24.50
CA LYS A 156 6.77 -17.70 23.82
C LYS A 156 5.32 -17.30 24.04
N PHE A 157 4.56 -17.30 22.98
CA PHE A 157 3.12 -17.05 23.01
C PHE A 157 2.34 -18.29 22.63
N THR A 158 1.08 -18.34 23.04
CA THR A 158 0.13 -19.36 22.58
C THR A 158 -0.21 -19.12 21.09
N PRO A 159 -0.66 -20.15 20.36
CA PRO A 159 -1.08 -19.97 18.97
C PRO A 159 -2.14 -18.88 18.78
N LEU A 160 -3.01 -18.69 19.76
CA LEU A 160 -4.03 -17.66 19.71
C LEU A 160 -3.44 -16.26 19.91
N GLN A 161 -2.52 -16.05 20.85
CA GLN A 161 -1.79 -14.78 21.00
C GLN A 161 -1.01 -14.42 19.73
N GLU A 162 -0.30 -15.38 19.12
CA GLU A 162 0.38 -15.17 17.83
C GLU A 162 -0.61 -14.75 16.74
N LYS A 163 -1.80 -15.37 16.68
CA LYS A 163 -2.85 -15.06 15.70
C LYS A 163 -3.36 -13.61 15.83
N TYR A 164 -3.56 -13.09 17.04
CA TYR A 164 -3.89 -11.69 17.27
C TYR A 164 -2.81 -10.74 16.75
N LEU A 165 -1.53 -11.02 17.05
CA LEU A 165 -0.41 -10.22 16.56
C LEU A 165 -0.32 -10.27 15.02
N GLU A 166 -0.46 -11.44 14.40
CA GLU A 166 -0.42 -11.59 12.95
C GLU A 166 -1.61 -10.87 12.27
N TYR A 167 -2.79 -10.93 12.86
CA TYR A 167 -3.97 -10.24 12.34
C TYR A 167 -3.76 -8.73 12.29
N ILE A 168 -3.39 -8.11 13.41
CA ILE A 168 -3.15 -6.66 13.46
C ILE A 168 -1.99 -6.27 12.56
N SER A 169 -0.90 -7.06 12.54
CA SER A 169 0.25 -6.83 11.68
C SER A 169 -0.14 -6.80 10.20
N SER A 170 -0.98 -7.73 9.78
CA SER A 170 -1.36 -7.88 8.37
C SER A 170 -2.45 -6.90 7.92
N LYS A 171 -3.39 -6.53 8.81
CA LYS A 171 -4.59 -5.77 8.43
C LYS A 171 -4.53 -4.29 8.79
N PHE A 172 -3.90 -3.93 9.91
CA PHE A 172 -4.02 -2.59 10.47
C PHE A 172 -2.69 -1.88 10.70
N ALA A 173 -1.57 -2.58 10.86
CA ALA A 173 -0.28 -1.97 11.17
C ALA A 173 0.22 -0.96 10.13
N ALA A 174 -0.25 -1.02 8.88
CA ALA A 174 0.03 -0.01 7.86
C ALA A 174 -0.60 1.37 8.18
N GLY A 175 -1.54 1.45 9.12
CA GLY A 175 -2.15 2.69 9.56
C GLY A 175 -3.11 3.33 8.55
N LYS A 176 -3.67 2.56 7.61
CA LYS A 176 -4.50 3.11 6.51
C LYS A 176 -5.83 3.71 6.98
N ARG A 177 -6.33 3.33 8.16
CA ARG A 177 -7.48 3.93 8.85
C ARG A 177 -7.32 3.81 10.36
N ILE A 178 -7.75 4.85 11.09
CA ILE A 178 -7.60 4.92 12.55
C ILE A 178 -8.65 4.10 13.32
N HIS A 179 -9.83 3.91 12.74
CA HIS A 179 -11.00 3.40 13.43
C HIS A 179 -10.76 2.04 14.10
N GLU A 180 -10.25 1.05 13.37
CA GLU A 180 -10.00 -0.29 13.89
C GLU A 180 -8.87 -0.30 14.91
N LEU A 181 -7.79 0.43 14.64
CA LEU A 181 -6.66 0.54 15.57
C LEU A 181 -7.10 1.10 16.93
N LEU A 182 -7.91 2.16 16.88
CA LEU A 182 -8.43 2.78 18.07
C LEU A 182 -9.46 1.88 18.80
N ALA A 183 -10.33 1.20 18.06
CA ALA A 183 -11.27 0.23 18.63
C ALA A 183 -10.55 -0.91 19.35
N ILE A 184 -9.49 -1.48 18.72
CA ILE A 184 -8.70 -2.54 19.33
C ILE A 184 -7.94 -2.03 20.56
N LYS A 185 -7.41 -0.80 20.53
CA LYS A 185 -6.80 -0.16 21.69
C LYS A 185 -7.79 -0.04 22.86
N LEU A 186 -9.02 0.37 22.55
CA LEU A 186 -10.09 0.46 23.53
C LEU A 186 -10.47 -0.90 24.14
N CYS A 187 -10.46 -1.98 23.35
CA CYS A 187 -10.66 -3.34 23.88
C CYS A 187 -9.55 -3.76 24.89
N ILE A 188 -8.35 -3.20 24.77
CA ILE A 188 -7.24 -3.48 25.70
C ILE A 188 -7.36 -2.63 26.98
N GLU A 189 -7.87 -1.41 26.86
CA GLU A 189 -8.00 -0.44 27.95
C GLU A 189 -9.28 -0.63 28.75
N TYR A 190 -10.35 -1.08 28.11
CA TYR A 190 -11.71 -1.17 28.68
C TYR A 190 -12.35 -2.51 28.31
N GLN A 191 -13.32 -2.93 29.12
CA GLN A 191 -14.09 -4.16 28.87
C GLN A 191 -15.44 -3.89 28.23
N GLU A 192 -16.02 -2.73 28.43
CA GLU A 192 -17.38 -2.40 28.04
C GLU A 192 -17.48 -1.10 27.24
N ASN A 193 -18.61 -0.97 26.50
CA ASN A 193 -18.97 0.25 25.77
C ASN A 193 -17.95 0.65 24.69
N ILE A 194 -17.32 -0.32 24.02
CA ILE A 194 -16.20 -0.09 23.09
C ILE A 194 -16.59 0.87 21.98
N ILE A 195 -17.75 0.68 21.35
CA ILE A 195 -18.20 1.52 20.22
C ILE A 195 -18.56 2.94 20.66
N THR A 196 -19.16 3.11 21.82
CA THR A 196 -19.46 4.46 22.36
C THR A 196 -18.16 5.22 22.62
N ARG A 197 -17.19 4.60 23.28
CA ARG A 197 -15.87 5.17 23.52
C ARG A 197 -15.10 5.47 22.22
N LEU A 198 -15.26 4.60 21.22
CA LEU A 198 -14.66 4.83 19.89
C LEU A 198 -15.19 6.11 19.25
N LYS A 199 -16.51 6.32 19.26
CA LYS A 199 -17.15 7.53 18.73
C LYS A 199 -16.64 8.79 19.42
N GLU A 200 -16.56 8.77 20.74
CA GLU A 200 -16.06 9.89 21.55
C GLU A 200 -14.58 10.18 21.26
N ARG A 201 -13.73 9.17 21.21
CA ARG A 201 -12.30 9.34 20.95
C ARG A 201 -12.01 9.83 19.54
N LEU A 202 -12.68 9.27 18.54
CA LEU A 202 -12.55 9.73 17.14
C LEU A 202 -12.88 11.23 17.02
N LEU A 203 -13.97 11.67 17.68
CA LEU A 203 -14.37 13.07 17.65
C LEU A 203 -13.38 13.98 18.41
N ASN A 204 -13.02 13.59 19.64
CA ASN A 204 -12.23 14.43 20.53
C ASN A 204 -10.76 14.52 20.12
N GLU A 205 -10.13 13.39 19.81
CA GLU A 205 -8.69 13.30 19.55
C GLU A 205 -8.34 13.51 18.07
N TYR A 206 -9.20 13.01 17.15
CA TYR A 206 -8.91 13.01 15.72
C TYR A 206 -9.79 13.96 14.90
N LYS A 207 -10.81 14.59 15.50
CA LYS A 207 -11.80 15.43 14.84
C LYS A 207 -12.57 14.68 13.73
N ILE A 208 -12.71 13.37 13.87
CA ILE A 208 -13.43 12.50 12.95
C ILE A 208 -14.82 12.21 13.52
N LYS A 209 -15.87 12.59 12.78
CA LYS A 209 -17.23 12.22 13.11
C LYS A 209 -17.50 10.78 12.67
N PHE A 210 -17.85 9.91 13.60
CA PHE A 210 -18.27 8.55 13.29
C PHE A 210 -19.58 8.58 12.52
N LYS A 211 -19.58 8.06 11.29
CA LYS A 211 -20.78 7.97 10.43
C LYS A 211 -21.45 6.62 10.63
N GLU A 212 -22.78 6.55 10.42
CA GLU A 212 -23.52 5.28 10.54
C GLU A 212 -23.00 4.21 9.56
N VAL A 213 -22.58 4.63 8.38
CA VAL A 213 -21.97 3.74 7.37
C VAL A 213 -20.68 3.04 7.87
N ASN A 214 -19.98 3.60 8.87
CA ASN A 214 -18.78 3.00 9.45
C ASN A 214 -19.09 1.82 10.38
N TYR A 215 -20.33 1.73 10.90
CA TYR A 215 -20.67 0.83 12.00
C TYR A 215 -20.43 -0.65 11.65
N LEU A 216 -21.13 -1.15 10.63
CA LEU A 216 -21.06 -2.57 10.25
C LEU A 216 -19.65 -3.03 9.87
N PRO A 217 -18.89 -2.35 8.97
CA PRO A 217 -17.56 -2.81 8.60
C PRO A 217 -16.59 -2.85 9.78
N ILE A 218 -16.68 -1.92 10.73
CA ILE A 218 -15.81 -1.92 11.91
C ILE A 218 -16.15 -3.10 12.82
N ILE A 219 -17.44 -3.32 13.11
CA ILE A 219 -17.88 -4.45 13.92
C ILE A 219 -17.48 -5.78 13.26
N ASN A 220 -17.73 -5.92 11.97
CA ASN A 220 -17.38 -7.15 11.24
C ASN A 220 -15.87 -7.41 11.23
N GLN A 221 -15.02 -6.36 11.19
CA GLN A 221 -13.58 -6.51 11.38
C GLN A 221 -13.24 -7.03 12.78
N LEU A 222 -13.85 -6.47 13.82
CA LEU A 222 -13.56 -6.83 15.20
C LEU A 222 -14.12 -8.22 15.58
N LYS A 223 -15.17 -8.68 14.90
CA LYS A 223 -15.79 -10.02 15.07
C LYS A 223 -15.21 -11.09 14.12
N GLN A 224 -14.27 -10.73 13.24
CA GLN A 224 -13.75 -11.61 12.18
C GLN A 224 -14.80 -12.05 11.14
N GLU A 225 -15.81 -11.22 10.90
CA GLU A 225 -16.91 -11.47 9.96
C GLU A 225 -16.75 -10.71 8.64
N PHE A 226 -15.80 -9.76 8.56
CA PHE A 226 -15.54 -8.97 7.35
C PHE A 226 -14.94 -9.79 6.21
N ALA A 227 -14.02 -10.69 6.51
CA ALA A 227 -13.35 -11.52 5.52
C ALA A 227 -14.29 -12.57 4.93
N THR A 228 -14.21 -12.81 3.61
CA THR A 228 -15.02 -13.80 2.90
C THR A 228 -14.16 -14.89 2.26
N GLY A 229 -14.76 -16.04 1.95
CA GLY A 229 -14.08 -17.15 1.32
C GLY A 229 -12.97 -17.76 2.20
N GLY A 230 -11.91 -18.28 1.60
CA GLY A 230 -10.79 -18.93 2.31
C GLY A 230 -10.03 -18.02 3.28
N ALA A 231 -10.12 -16.71 3.10
CA ALA A 231 -9.47 -15.74 4.00
C ALA A 231 -10.13 -15.70 5.39
N LYS A 232 -11.43 -16.03 5.49
CA LYS A 232 -12.17 -16.04 6.76
C LYS A 232 -11.56 -17.02 7.77
N ALA A 233 -11.17 -18.20 7.34
CA ALA A 233 -10.64 -19.25 8.22
C ALA A 233 -9.29 -18.88 8.87
N THR A 234 -8.54 -17.94 8.28
CA THR A 234 -7.19 -17.64 8.74
C THR A 234 -7.16 -17.01 10.14
N PHE A 235 -8.09 -16.10 10.43
CA PHE A 235 -8.09 -15.32 11.67
C PHE A 235 -9.40 -15.42 12.46
N GLN A 236 -10.28 -16.36 12.13
CA GLN A 236 -11.61 -16.47 12.71
C GLN A 236 -11.66 -16.52 14.25
N ASP A 237 -10.59 -16.97 14.90
CA ASP A 237 -10.53 -17.08 16.36
C ASP A 237 -9.99 -15.80 17.04
N ALA A 238 -9.47 -14.83 16.29
CA ALA A 238 -8.94 -13.59 16.85
C ALA A 238 -10.03 -12.52 17.02
N ILE A 239 -11.03 -12.81 17.84
CA ILE A 239 -12.23 -11.98 18.07
C ILE A 239 -11.94 -10.94 19.12
N PHE A 240 -12.23 -9.65 18.84
CA PHE A 240 -11.99 -8.53 19.76
C PHE A 240 -13.22 -8.14 20.56
N ILE A 241 -14.41 -8.25 19.99
CA ILE A 241 -15.67 -7.90 20.65
C ILE A 241 -16.71 -9.03 20.55
N ASP A 242 -17.53 -9.12 21.56
CA ASP A 242 -18.69 -10.04 21.63
C ASP A 242 -19.96 -9.46 20.96
N ASP A 243 -21.08 -10.15 21.07
CA ASP A 243 -22.36 -9.70 20.50
C ASP A 243 -22.93 -8.48 21.21
N ASN A 244 -22.54 -8.22 22.45
CA ASN A 244 -22.91 -7.03 23.21
C ASN A 244 -21.97 -5.84 22.95
N LEU A 245 -21.03 -5.98 22.02
CA LEU A 245 -20.01 -4.96 21.65
C LEU A 245 -19.06 -4.63 22.80
N ASN A 246 -18.88 -5.55 23.72
CA ASN A 246 -17.90 -5.52 24.78
C ASN A 246 -16.66 -6.30 24.36
N THR A 247 -15.54 -6.11 25.06
CA THR A 247 -14.31 -6.87 24.80
C THR A 247 -14.56 -8.36 24.99
N HIS A 248 -14.18 -9.15 23.99
CA HIS A 248 -14.39 -10.60 24.00
C HIS A 248 -13.63 -11.27 25.16
N HIS A 249 -14.27 -12.21 25.87
CA HIS A 249 -13.71 -12.84 27.07
C HIS A 249 -12.34 -13.51 26.86
N GLN A 250 -12.13 -14.19 25.70
CA GLN A 250 -10.83 -14.77 25.40
C GLN A 250 -9.72 -13.74 25.30
N LEU A 251 -10.00 -12.55 24.73
CA LEU A 251 -9.01 -11.48 24.69
C LEU A 251 -8.70 -10.97 26.11
N ILE A 252 -9.70 -10.81 26.98
CA ILE A 252 -9.53 -10.42 28.38
C ILE A 252 -8.60 -11.38 29.09
N GLU A 253 -8.78 -12.69 28.92
CA GLU A 253 -7.89 -13.73 29.50
C GLU A 253 -6.46 -13.60 28.98
N LEU A 254 -6.27 -13.45 27.66
CA LEU A 254 -4.94 -13.32 27.07
C LEU A 254 -4.21 -12.05 27.52
N LEU A 255 -4.92 -10.96 27.81
CA LEU A 255 -4.38 -9.70 28.27
C LEU A 255 -3.85 -9.75 29.74
N GLN A 256 -4.07 -10.85 30.46
CA GLN A 256 -3.41 -11.10 31.77
C GLN A 256 -1.91 -11.33 31.60
N ASP A 257 -1.46 -11.80 30.44
CA ASP A 257 -0.05 -11.82 30.08
C ASP A 257 0.44 -10.39 29.76
N SER A 258 1.20 -9.82 30.69
CA SER A 258 1.71 -8.44 30.58
C SER A 258 2.65 -8.23 29.40
N ILE A 259 3.38 -9.28 28.98
CA ILE A 259 4.31 -9.21 27.84
C ILE A 259 3.52 -9.19 26.53
N PHE A 260 2.51 -10.04 26.43
CA PHE A 260 1.59 -10.02 25.28
C PHE A 260 0.87 -8.68 25.17
N LYS A 261 0.28 -8.19 26.26
CA LYS A 261 -0.38 -6.89 26.31
C LYS A 261 0.52 -5.76 25.84
N LYS A 262 1.77 -5.75 26.29
CA LYS A 262 2.77 -4.75 25.89
C LYS A 262 3.07 -4.81 24.40
N GLN A 263 3.31 -5.99 23.83
CA GLN A 263 3.58 -6.13 22.39
C GLN A 263 2.38 -5.77 21.54
N LEU A 264 1.17 -6.10 21.98
CA LEU A 264 -0.06 -5.75 21.30
C LEU A 264 -0.24 -4.22 21.24
N LEU A 265 -0.03 -3.54 22.38
CA LEU A 265 -0.09 -2.07 22.43
C LEU A 265 1.00 -1.41 21.57
N GLU A 266 2.23 -1.92 21.59
CA GLU A 266 3.31 -1.40 20.73
C GLU A 266 2.93 -1.48 19.24
N LEU A 267 2.35 -2.59 18.81
CA LEU A 267 1.92 -2.80 17.43
C LEU A 267 0.79 -1.84 17.03
N ILE A 268 -0.16 -1.61 17.93
CA ILE A 268 -1.26 -0.68 17.72
C ILE A 268 -0.76 0.76 17.64
N GLU A 269 0.10 1.18 18.57
CA GLU A 269 0.70 2.52 18.56
C GLU A 269 1.55 2.75 17.30
N PHE A 270 2.27 1.75 16.84
CA PHE A 270 2.97 1.81 15.57
C PHE A 270 2.01 2.11 14.41
N GLY A 271 0.88 1.39 14.31
CA GLY A 271 -0.13 1.64 13.30
C GLY A 271 -0.78 3.03 13.42
N ILE A 272 -1.05 3.48 14.65
CA ILE A 272 -1.60 4.83 14.93
C ILE A 272 -0.62 5.92 14.47
N ASN A 273 0.66 5.77 14.75
CA ASN A 273 1.68 6.73 14.33
C ASN A 273 1.78 6.80 12.79
N ARG A 274 1.73 5.66 12.12
CA ARG A 274 1.69 5.61 10.65
C ARG A 274 0.44 6.27 10.08
N TYR A 275 -0.72 6.09 10.71
CA TYR A 275 -1.93 6.83 10.33
C TYR A 275 -1.70 8.34 10.41
N LYS A 276 -1.20 8.82 11.55
CA LYS A 276 -0.95 10.26 11.77
C LYS A 276 0.02 10.86 10.75
N THR A 277 1.02 10.08 10.32
CA THR A 277 2.04 10.54 9.37
C THR A 277 1.56 10.48 7.91
N ASN A 278 0.81 9.44 7.52
CA ASN A 278 0.62 9.13 6.10
C ASN A 278 -0.83 9.19 5.61
N TYR A 279 -1.84 9.10 6.52
CA TYR A 279 -3.22 8.84 6.11
C TYR A 279 -4.24 9.82 6.70
N THR A 280 -3.80 10.98 7.22
CA THR A 280 -4.71 12.00 7.77
C THR A 280 -5.33 12.89 6.69
N ASN A 281 -4.69 13.00 5.51
CA ASN A 281 -5.17 13.83 4.41
C ASN A 281 -6.07 13.00 3.47
N THR A 282 -7.26 12.68 3.95
CA THR A 282 -8.24 11.88 3.20
C THR A 282 -8.89 12.67 2.07
N HIS A 283 -9.27 11.98 1.01
CA HIS A 283 -9.93 12.57 -0.15
C HIS A 283 -11.44 12.62 0.06
N LYS A 284 -11.99 13.83 0.09
CA LYS A 284 -13.42 14.08 0.31
C LYS A 284 -13.97 13.32 1.55
N ASP A 285 -15.13 12.72 1.41
CA ASP A 285 -15.84 12.00 2.47
C ASP A 285 -15.43 10.53 2.62
N THR A 286 -14.26 10.15 2.07
CA THR A 286 -13.72 8.78 2.15
C THR A 286 -12.59 8.67 3.18
N ASP A 287 -12.21 7.44 3.53
CA ASP A 287 -10.99 7.15 4.30
C ASP A 287 -9.76 6.91 3.39
N LEU A 288 -9.88 7.25 2.09
CA LEU A 288 -8.82 7.07 1.09
C LEU A 288 -8.00 8.35 0.90
N CYS A 289 -6.68 8.23 0.81
CA CYS A 289 -5.77 9.33 0.49
C CYS A 289 -5.29 9.23 -0.95
N LEU A 290 -5.32 10.34 -1.69
CA LEU A 290 -4.86 10.38 -3.09
C LEU A 290 -3.41 9.89 -3.21
N TYR A 291 -3.18 9.07 -4.23
CA TYR A 291 -1.87 8.50 -4.60
C TYR A 291 -1.26 7.53 -3.59
N GLN A 292 -1.97 7.21 -2.50
CA GLN A 292 -1.61 6.10 -1.64
C GLN A 292 -2.06 4.77 -2.24
N LYS A 293 -1.49 3.67 -1.73
CA LYS A 293 -1.73 2.33 -2.25
C LYS A 293 -2.63 1.50 -1.37
N TYR A 294 -3.55 0.77 -2.03
CA TYR A 294 -4.55 -0.05 -1.38
C TYR A 294 -4.72 -1.40 -2.06
N THR A 295 -4.88 -2.45 -1.27
CA THR A 295 -5.33 -3.76 -1.75
C THR A 295 -6.84 -3.74 -2.01
N TYR A 296 -7.37 -4.75 -2.69
CA TYR A 296 -8.83 -4.91 -2.84
C TYR A 296 -9.56 -4.92 -1.49
N GLU A 297 -8.99 -5.61 -0.49
CA GLU A 297 -9.55 -5.68 0.87
C GLU A 297 -9.54 -4.31 1.56
N ASP A 298 -8.44 -3.56 1.46
CA ASP A 298 -8.36 -2.20 1.97
C ASP A 298 -9.46 -1.32 1.35
N VAL A 299 -9.67 -1.41 0.03
CA VAL A 299 -10.67 -0.60 -0.67
C VAL A 299 -12.07 -0.91 -0.17
N CYS A 300 -12.46 -2.18 -0.07
CA CYS A 300 -13.76 -2.56 0.49
C CYS A 300 -13.94 -2.00 1.91
N ARG A 301 -12.91 -2.14 2.75
CA ARG A 301 -12.93 -1.65 4.13
C ARG A 301 -13.04 -0.11 4.20
N LEU A 302 -12.23 0.60 3.41
CA LEU A 302 -12.15 2.07 3.46
C LEU A 302 -13.32 2.77 2.74
N LEU A 303 -14.00 2.08 1.84
CA LEU A 303 -15.30 2.49 1.28
C LEU A 303 -16.48 2.00 2.14
N ASN A 304 -16.22 1.46 3.32
CA ASN A 304 -17.21 1.02 4.29
C ASN A 304 -18.16 -0.08 3.81
N TRP A 305 -17.70 -0.97 2.94
CA TRP A 305 -18.46 -2.16 2.59
C TRP A 305 -18.66 -3.06 3.82
N GLU A 306 -19.81 -3.71 3.91
CA GLU A 306 -20.13 -4.56 5.04
C GLU A 306 -19.18 -5.76 5.17
N VAL A 307 -18.83 -6.35 4.04
CA VAL A 307 -17.90 -7.49 3.94
C VAL A 307 -16.93 -7.31 2.78
N ASN A 308 -15.80 -8.00 2.84
CA ASN A 308 -14.82 -8.01 1.78
C ASN A 308 -15.36 -8.71 0.52
N ALA A 309 -15.00 -8.21 -0.65
CA ALA A 309 -15.24 -8.88 -1.92
C ALA A 309 -14.01 -9.67 -2.34
N VAL A 310 -14.19 -10.93 -2.74
CA VAL A 310 -13.12 -11.74 -3.32
C VAL A 310 -12.67 -11.10 -4.64
N PRO A 311 -11.37 -10.92 -4.90
CA PRO A 311 -10.86 -10.26 -6.11
C PRO A 311 -11.41 -10.82 -7.42
N LEU A 312 -11.65 -12.14 -7.51
CA LEU A 312 -12.28 -12.79 -8.68
C LEU A 312 -13.70 -12.29 -8.95
N ASN A 313 -14.43 -11.90 -7.90
CA ASN A 313 -15.81 -11.42 -8.00
C ASN A 313 -15.88 -9.92 -8.32
N ILE A 314 -14.77 -9.20 -8.26
CA ILE A 314 -14.71 -7.77 -8.62
C ILE A 314 -14.67 -7.63 -10.16
N GLY A 315 -13.82 -8.43 -10.84
CA GLY A 315 -13.77 -8.47 -12.29
C GLY A 315 -13.48 -7.12 -12.96
N GLY A 316 -12.58 -6.32 -12.36
CA GLY A 316 -12.24 -4.97 -12.81
C GLY A 316 -13.01 -3.87 -12.06
N TYR A 317 -14.28 -4.05 -11.80
CA TYR A 317 -15.09 -3.15 -10.95
C TYR A 317 -16.27 -3.91 -10.31
N LYS A 318 -16.79 -3.36 -9.22
CA LYS A 318 -17.97 -3.90 -8.54
C LYS A 318 -18.71 -2.77 -7.82
N TYR A 319 -20.02 -2.76 -7.93
CA TYR A 319 -20.91 -1.84 -7.22
C TYR A 319 -21.32 -2.40 -5.87
N ASP A 320 -21.30 -1.56 -4.85
CA ASP A 320 -21.90 -1.81 -3.55
C ASP A 320 -23.11 -0.89 -3.34
N GLN A 321 -24.27 -1.52 -3.18
CA GLN A 321 -25.54 -0.79 -3.08
C GLN A 321 -25.66 0.00 -1.76
N ARG A 322 -25.13 -0.54 -0.65
CA ARG A 322 -25.27 0.07 0.67
C ARG A 322 -24.50 1.39 0.77
N THR A 323 -23.32 1.44 0.19
CA THR A 323 -22.46 2.63 0.24
C THR A 323 -22.57 3.49 -1.02
N ASN A 324 -23.28 3.00 -2.04
CA ASN A 324 -23.38 3.62 -3.37
C ASN A 324 -22.01 3.93 -4.00
N THR A 325 -21.05 3.02 -3.83
CA THR A 325 -19.68 3.17 -4.31
C THR A 325 -19.33 2.10 -5.34
N MET A 326 -18.50 2.47 -6.30
CA MET A 326 -17.97 1.57 -7.32
C MET A 326 -16.48 1.77 -7.52
N PRO A 327 -15.61 1.00 -6.87
CA PRO A 327 -14.18 0.97 -7.17
C PRO A 327 -13.93 0.30 -8.52
N VAL A 328 -13.10 0.94 -9.34
CA VAL A 328 -12.62 0.47 -10.64
C VAL A 328 -11.12 0.22 -10.56
N PHE A 329 -10.67 -0.99 -10.88
CA PHE A 329 -9.29 -1.43 -10.78
C PHE A 329 -8.69 -1.69 -12.16
N ILE A 330 -7.60 -1.00 -12.48
CA ILE A 330 -6.94 -1.07 -13.78
C ILE A 330 -5.49 -1.52 -13.62
N ASN A 331 -5.11 -2.51 -14.45
CA ASN A 331 -3.72 -2.85 -14.70
C ASN A 331 -3.33 -2.20 -16.02
N HIS A 332 -2.42 -1.22 -16.01
CA HIS A 332 -2.10 -0.45 -17.21
C HIS A 332 -1.27 -1.26 -18.23
N ASP A 333 -0.23 -1.94 -17.75
CA ASP A 333 0.56 -2.84 -18.59
C ASP A 333 -0.17 -4.18 -18.72
N HIS A 334 -0.81 -4.39 -19.84
CA HIS A 334 -1.18 -5.73 -20.28
C HIS A 334 -0.05 -6.26 -21.15
N ASP A 335 0.46 -7.46 -20.82
CA ASP A 335 1.38 -8.16 -21.70
C ASP A 335 0.79 -8.22 -23.11
N ALA A 336 1.47 -7.59 -24.07
CA ALA A 336 1.08 -7.60 -25.48
C ALA A 336 0.95 -9.04 -26.04
N ASN A 337 1.56 -10.02 -25.36
CA ASN A 337 1.55 -11.44 -25.72
C ASN A 337 0.35 -12.23 -25.18
N GLN A 338 -0.51 -11.67 -24.31
CA GLN A 338 -1.69 -12.37 -23.77
C GLN A 338 -3.00 -11.94 -24.39
N GLY A 339 -3.01 -11.30 -25.59
CA GLY A 339 -4.22 -10.91 -26.30
C GLY A 339 -5.16 -10.10 -25.40
N GLY A 340 -4.68 -8.97 -24.88
CA GLY A 340 -5.40 -8.16 -23.91
C GLY A 340 -6.83 -7.86 -24.38
N LYS A 341 -7.80 -8.48 -23.70
CA LYS A 341 -9.23 -8.34 -24.05
C LYS A 341 -9.73 -6.90 -23.87
N TYR A 342 -9.01 -6.07 -23.09
CA TYR A 342 -9.41 -4.71 -22.74
C TYR A 342 -8.20 -3.79 -22.77
N LEU A 343 -8.27 -2.77 -23.63
CA LEU A 343 -7.26 -1.72 -23.72
C LEU A 343 -7.72 -0.48 -22.95
N HIS A 344 -7.87 -0.59 -21.61
CA HIS A 344 -8.02 0.61 -20.77
C HIS A 344 -6.82 1.52 -21.03
N ARG A 345 -7.07 2.79 -21.35
CA ARG A 345 -5.99 3.71 -21.69
C ARG A 345 -6.25 5.11 -21.15
N PHE A 346 -5.21 5.75 -20.69
CA PHE A 346 -5.21 7.18 -20.45
C PHE A 346 -5.10 7.93 -21.79
N VAL A 347 -5.96 8.92 -21.98
CA VAL A 347 -5.87 9.90 -23.08
C VAL A 347 -4.90 11.00 -22.68
N ASP A 348 -5.02 11.47 -21.44
CA ASP A 348 -4.17 12.43 -20.75
C ASP A 348 -4.20 12.17 -19.24
N ALA A 349 -3.58 13.04 -18.44
CA ALA A 349 -3.52 12.89 -16.98
C ALA A 349 -4.87 13.01 -16.26
N SER A 350 -5.93 13.43 -16.96
CA SER A 350 -7.28 13.62 -16.43
C SER A 350 -8.33 12.75 -17.09
N THR A 351 -8.03 12.16 -18.24
CA THR A 351 -9.02 11.47 -19.08
C THR A 351 -8.64 10.02 -19.33
N LEU A 352 -9.60 9.12 -19.09
CA LEU A 352 -9.41 7.67 -19.18
C LEU A 352 -10.51 7.03 -20.01
N ILE A 353 -10.14 6.12 -20.91
CA ILE A 353 -11.07 5.23 -21.63
C ILE A 353 -11.08 3.87 -20.93
N CYS A 354 -12.27 3.43 -20.52
CA CYS A 354 -12.50 2.13 -19.89
C CYS A 354 -13.58 1.32 -20.64
N PHE A 355 -13.59 0.03 -20.36
CA PHE A 355 -14.56 -0.90 -20.94
C PHE A 355 -15.32 -1.64 -19.85
N SER A 356 -16.61 -1.92 -20.12
CA SER A 356 -17.44 -2.77 -19.27
C SER A 356 -16.94 -4.22 -19.25
N LYS A 357 -17.51 -5.04 -18.39
CA LYS A 357 -17.41 -6.49 -18.51
C LYS A 357 -17.93 -6.97 -19.87
N PRO A 358 -17.47 -8.13 -20.38
CA PRO A 358 -17.86 -8.64 -21.68
C PRO A 358 -19.38 -8.79 -21.83
N ASN A 359 -19.86 -8.57 -23.05
CA ASN A 359 -21.24 -8.85 -23.49
C ASN A 359 -22.32 -8.14 -22.66
N ARG A 360 -22.00 -6.93 -22.14
CA ARG A 360 -23.00 -6.05 -21.53
C ARG A 360 -23.80 -5.33 -22.62
N SER A 361 -25.11 -5.14 -22.37
CA SER A 361 -25.96 -4.25 -23.18
C SER A 361 -25.88 -2.83 -22.66
N ILE A 362 -26.05 -1.84 -23.54
CA ILE A 362 -26.17 -0.42 -23.13
C ILE A 362 -27.36 -0.27 -22.15
N ASP A 363 -28.45 -0.97 -22.36
CA ASP A 363 -29.67 -0.89 -21.55
C ASP A 363 -29.61 -1.67 -20.24
N SER A 364 -28.49 -2.34 -19.93
CA SER A 364 -28.35 -3.05 -18.67
C SER A 364 -28.26 -2.09 -17.47
N ASP A 365 -28.88 -2.45 -16.34
CA ASP A 365 -28.90 -1.63 -15.12
C ASP A 365 -27.52 -1.19 -14.68
N GLU A 366 -26.51 -2.05 -14.86
CA GLU A 366 -25.11 -1.76 -14.53
C GLU A 366 -24.57 -0.61 -15.37
N ILE A 367 -24.84 -0.61 -16.68
CA ILE A 367 -24.35 0.41 -17.61
C ILE A 367 -25.12 1.72 -17.44
N GLN A 368 -26.45 1.64 -17.30
CA GLN A 368 -27.29 2.81 -17.06
C GLN A 368 -26.94 3.50 -15.75
N ARG A 369 -26.62 2.73 -14.71
CA ARG A 369 -26.18 3.27 -13.41
C ARG A 369 -24.88 4.04 -13.53
N ILE A 370 -23.91 3.57 -14.33
CA ILE A 370 -22.66 4.27 -14.56
C ILE A 370 -22.91 5.54 -15.39
N TYR A 371 -23.74 5.45 -16.43
CA TYR A 371 -24.03 6.58 -17.31
C TYR A 371 -24.77 7.71 -16.58
N ASP A 372 -25.71 7.34 -15.71
CA ASP A 372 -26.53 8.28 -14.94
C ASP A 372 -25.96 8.50 -13.51
N GLU A 373 -24.67 8.37 -13.33
CA GLU A 373 -24.00 8.46 -12.02
C GLU A 373 -24.32 9.73 -11.23
N ALA A 374 -24.43 10.86 -11.96
CA ALA A 374 -24.69 12.16 -11.33
C ALA A 374 -26.07 12.22 -10.66
N ASN A 375 -27.11 11.68 -11.32
CA ASN A 375 -28.48 11.68 -10.81
C ASN A 375 -28.67 10.63 -9.69
N ASN A 376 -27.99 9.49 -9.78
CA ASN A 376 -28.10 8.44 -8.76
C ASN A 376 -27.01 8.55 -7.68
N HIS A 377 -26.18 9.59 -7.71
CA HIS A 377 -25.12 9.88 -6.73
C HIS A 377 -24.09 8.75 -6.57
N LEU A 378 -23.86 7.96 -7.62
CA LEU A 378 -22.87 6.90 -7.61
C LEU A 378 -21.44 7.48 -7.52
N GLN A 379 -20.68 7.02 -6.54
CA GLN A 379 -19.27 7.39 -6.42
C GLN A 379 -18.38 6.37 -7.11
N ILE A 380 -17.74 6.76 -8.22
CA ILE A 380 -16.83 5.90 -8.97
C ILE A 380 -15.39 6.24 -8.59
N HIS A 381 -14.66 5.28 -8.02
CA HIS A 381 -13.31 5.45 -7.51
C HIS A 381 -12.29 4.72 -8.39
N LEU A 382 -11.26 5.41 -8.87
CA LEU A 382 -10.24 4.81 -9.73
C LEU A 382 -9.03 4.33 -8.92
N PHE A 383 -8.65 3.08 -9.17
CA PHE A 383 -7.46 2.42 -8.63
C PHE A 383 -6.61 1.87 -9.77
N VAL A 384 -5.34 2.28 -9.86
CA VAL A 384 -4.44 1.92 -10.97
C VAL A 384 -3.16 1.31 -10.45
N ARG A 385 -2.69 0.27 -11.11
CA ARG A 385 -1.31 -0.19 -11.00
C ARG A 385 -0.71 -0.40 -12.38
N LYS A 386 0.61 -0.21 -12.50
CA LYS A 386 1.30 -0.35 -13.76
C LYS A 386 1.27 -1.81 -14.24
N ASN A 387 1.73 -2.74 -13.41
CA ASN A 387 1.94 -4.12 -13.82
C ASN A 387 1.23 -5.11 -12.89
N LYS A 388 0.48 -6.06 -13.47
CA LYS A 388 -0.14 -7.17 -12.75
C LYS A 388 0.89 -8.15 -12.17
N ASN A 389 2.06 -8.24 -12.81
CA ASN A 389 3.13 -9.16 -12.44
C ASN A 389 4.07 -8.62 -11.35
N ASP A 390 3.78 -7.46 -10.76
CA ASP A 390 4.46 -7.05 -9.52
C ASP A 390 4.10 -8.05 -8.41
N THR A 391 4.91 -9.11 -8.30
CA THR A 391 4.71 -10.21 -7.35
C THR A 391 4.84 -9.75 -5.90
N THR A 392 5.32 -8.54 -5.67
CA THR A 392 5.63 -7.99 -4.35
C THR A 392 4.55 -7.05 -3.82
N SER A 393 3.66 -6.52 -4.68
CA SER A 393 2.57 -5.65 -4.26
C SER A 393 1.29 -6.00 -5.02
N LYS A 394 0.27 -6.36 -4.24
CA LYS A 394 -1.11 -6.55 -4.75
C LYS A 394 -1.90 -5.23 -4.69
N GLU A 395 -1.23 -4.11 -4.48
CA GLU A 395 -1.83 -2.82 -4.21
C GLU A 395 -1.93 -1.97 -5.48
N PHE A 396 -2.92 -1.09 -5.49
CA PHE A 396 -3.20 -0.12 -6.54
C PHE A 396 -3.11 1.30 -5.98
N TYR A 397 -2.62 2.24 -6.75
CA TYR A 397 -2.68 3.66 -6.43
C TYR A 397 -4.11 4.16 -6.53
N TYR A 398 -4.59 4.87 -5.53
CA TYR A 398 -5.86 5.57 -5.59
C TYR A 398 -5.71 6.89 -6.34
N MET A 399 -6.47 7.07 -7.43
CA MET A 399 -6.41 8.25 -8.30
C MET A 399 -7.53 9.26 -8.04
N GLY A 400 -8.41 9.01 -7.09
CA GLY A 400 -9.57 9.84 -6.81
C GLY A 400 -10.85 9.36 -7.46
N GLN A 401 -11.87 10.21 -7.44
CA GLN A 401 -13.16 9.97 -8.11
C GLN A 401 -13.08 10.34 -9.58
N MET A 402 -13.92 9.69 -10.38
CA MET A 402 -14.03 9.95 -11.81
C MET A 402 -15.49 9.94 -12.27
N HIS A 403 -15.78 10.68 -13.33
CA HIS A 403 -17.11 10.89 -13.89
C HIS A 403 -17.19 10.45 -15.35
N ALA A 404 -18.29 9.78 -15.74
CA ALA A 404 -18.55 9.47 -17.14
C ALA A 404 -18.91 10.76 -17.89
N ILE A 405 -18.16 11.09 -18.96
CA ILE A 405 -18.32 12.38 -19.66
C ILE A 405 -19.01 12.30 -21.02
N ASN A 406 -19.12 11.11 -21.61
CA ASN A 406 -19.74 10.90 -22.90
C ASN A 406 -20.74 9.75 -22.84
N GLU A 407 -21.67 9.72 -23.81
CA GLU A 407 -22.55 8.58 -23.99
C GLU A 407 -21.75 7.29 -24.19
N PRO A 408 -22.08 6.21 -23.48
CA PRO A 408 -21.42 4.93 -23.67
C PRO A 408 -21.85 4.32 -25.01
N PHE A 409 -20.92 3.64 -25.68
CA PHE A 409 -21.20 2.97 -26.94
C PHE A 409 -20.61 1.57 -26.99
N LYS A 410 -21.24 0.70 -27.77
CA LYS A 410 -20.82 -0.69 -27.91
C LYS A 410 -19.64 -0.80 -28.87
N VAL A 411 -18.60 -1.53 -28.45
CA VAL A 411 -17.41 -1.84 -29.23
C VAL A 411 -17.19 -3.34 -29.31
N GLN A 412 -16.68 -3.80 -30.47
CA GLN A 412 -16.22 -5.18 -30.63
C GLN A 412 -14.82 -5.32 -29.99
N LEU A 413 -14.62 -6.37 -29.19
CA LEU A 413 -13.31 -6.63 -28.62
C LEU A 413 -12.35 -7.28 -29.65
N PRO A 414 -11.02 -7.19 -29.45
CA PRO A 414 -10.04 -7.73 -30.40
C PRO A 414 -10.16 -9.22 -30.70
N ASP A 415 -10.82 -9.99 -29.83
CA ASP A 415 -11.08 -11.42 -30.05
C ASP A 415 -12.19 -11.69 -31.08
N ASN A 416 -12.83 -10.65 -31.58
CA ASN A 416 -13.97 -10.68 -32.53
C ASN A 416 -15.14 -11.58 -32.09
N LYS A 417 -15.15 -12.08 -30.84
CA LYS A 417 -16.21 -12.95 -30.30
C LYS A 417 -17.06 -12.21 -29.28
N ASN A 418 -16.46 -11.27 -28.56
CA ASN A 418 -17.09 -10.55 -27.45
C ASN A 418 -17.19 -9.06 -27.77
N SER A 419 -18.17 -8.41 -27.18
CA SER A 419 -18.35 -6.95 -27.24
C SER A 419 -18.26 -6.39 -25.81
N ALA A 420 -17.98 -5.10 -25.69
CA ALA A 420 -18.03 -4.37 -24.44
C ALA A 420 -18.59 -2.96 -24.66
N ILE A 421 -19.03 -2.32 -23.59
CA ILE A 421 -19.43 -0.92 -23.62
C ILE A 421 -18.21 -0.08 -23.25
N GLN A 422 -17.87 0.88 -24.09
CA GLN A 422 -16.80 1.84 -23.84
C GLN A 422 -17.36 3.05 -23.11
N PHE A 423 -16.65 3.46 -22.06
CA PHE A 423 -16.86 4.70 -21.35
C PHE A 423 -15.64 5.60 -21.47
N THR A 424 -15.86 6.90 -21.51
CA THR A 424 -14.83 7.91 -21.30
C THR A 424 -15.08 8.55 -19.94
N TYR A 425 -14.07 8.49 -19.08
CA TYR A 425 -14.13 9.08 -17.74
C TYR A 425 -13.20 10.28 -17.63
N ARG A 426 -13.61 11.27 -16.87
CA ARG A 426 -12.78 12.37 -16.43
C ARG A 426 -12.54 12.25 -14.92
N LEU A 427 -11.28 12.31 -14.53
CA LEU A 427 -10.86 12.39 -13.13
C LEU A 427 -11.15 13.78 -12.59
N GLU A 428 -11.57 13.86 -11.33
CA GLU A 428 -11.73 15.14 -10.62
C GLU A 428 -10.39 15.82 -10.36
N ASN A 429 -9.34 15.03 -10.14
CA ASN A 429 -7.99 15.51 -9.88
C ASN A 429 -7.07 14.99 -10.99
N GLU A 430 -6.34 15.89 -11.62
CA GLU A 430 -5.28 15.53 -12.54
C GLU A 430 -4.22 14.70 -11.82
N ILE A 431 -3.81 13.58 -12.43
CA ILE A 431 -2.76 12.73 -11.88
C ILE A 431 -1.44 13.50 -11.89
N ARG A 432 -0.72 13.47 -10.76
CA ARG A 432 0.62 14.09 -10.67
C ARG A 432 1.51 13.59 -11.79
N LYS A 433 2.22 14.51 -12.43
CA LYS A 433 3.04 14.22 -13.61
C LYS A 433 3.97 13.03 -13.43
N GLU A 434 4.66 12.96 -12.29
CA GLU A 434 5.65 11.91 -12.00
C GLU A 434 4.99 10.53 -11.91
N LEU A 435 3.81 10.45 -11.29
CA LEU A 435 3.04 9.20 -11.20
C LEU A 435 2.44 8.82 -12.54
N PHE A 436 1.92 9.80 -13.28
CA PHE A 436 1.39 9.60 -14.62
C PHE A 436 2.47 9.08 -15.56
N ASP A 437 3.63 9.74 -15.63
CA ASP A 437 4.77 9.32 -16.43
C ASP A 437 5.22 7.89 -16.08
N TYR A 438 5.27 7.56 -14.78
CA TYR A 438 5.60 6.20 -14.34
C TYR A 438 4.58 5.16 -14.83
N ILE A 439 3.29 5.47 -14.76
CA ILE A 439 2.22 4.52 -15.13
C ILE A 439 2.17 4.31 -16.64
N ILE A 440 2.19 5.40 -17.45
CA ILE A 440 1.97 5.33 -18.90
C ILE A 440 3.23 4.99 -19.69
N GLN A 441 4.44 5.20 -19.14
CA GLN A 441 5.67 4.90 -19.88
C GLN A 441 5.68 3.45 -20.34
N LYS A 442 5.50 3.26 -21.65
CA LYS A 442 5.84 2.02 -22.36
C LYS A 442 7.35 1.98 -22.51
N TYR A 443 7.97 1.02 -21.89
CA TYR A 443 9.40 0.77 -22.07
C TYR A 443 9.64 -0.14 -23.27
#